data_fe5354a90c80d1df725914a67b8ddb63
#
_entry.id   fe5354a90c80d1df725914a67b8ddb63
#
_cell.length_a   1.000
_cell.length_b   1.000
_cell.length_c   1.000
_cell.angle_alpha   90.00
_cell.angle_beta   90.00
_cell.angle_gamma   90.00
#
_symmetry.space_group_name_H-M   'P 1'
#
loop_
_entity.id
_entity.type
_entity.pdbx_description
1 polymer ?
#
loop_
_entity_poly.entity_id
_entity_poly.type
_entity_poly.pdbx_seq_one_letter_code
_entity_poly.pdbx_strand_id
1 'polypeptide(L)'
;MADKYLQIDDITGGVKEVAPVSVGGSGSENRIPSLDSSGRFDSSMMPVGVSPEVKTGNAFESITAKDLVYFKSDGTVAKASNASGGHYAQGWAANGASVGQPVTVNFEATITGLSGLTPEGRCFLGPAGAITQTVVIGANTLYQEVGMAISATEVQFTNAGPRIKRA
;
A
#
# COMPACT_ATOMS: atom_id res chain seq x y z
N MET A 1 -32.88 -8.76 0.25
CA MET A 1 -33.14 -8.80 -1.22
C MET A 1 -32.16 -7.80 -1.82
N ALA A 2 -31.34 -8.19 -2.78
CA ALA A 2 -30.40 -7.24 -3.40
C ALA A 2 -31.21 -6.29 -4.28
N ASP A 3 -30.89 -5.00 -4.22
CA ASP A 3 -31.50 -4.00 -5.08
C ASP A 3 -31.18 -4.29 -6.54
N LYS A 4 -32.16 -4.11 -7.42
CA LYS A 4 -32.05 -4.34 -8.86
C LYS A 4 -32.45 -3.08 -9.61
N TYR A 5 -31.92 -2.92 -10.80
CA TYR A 5 -32.32 -1.85 -11.71
C TYR A 5 -32.95 -2.43 -13.01
N LEU A 6 -33.70 -1.61 -13.71
CA LEU A 6 -34.29 -1.99 -14.99
C LEU A 6 -33.34 -1.57 -16.13
N GLN A 7 -33.08 -2.49 -17.03
CA GLN A 7 -32.23 -2.28 -18.20
C GLN A 7 -33.04 -2.66 -19.45
N ILE A 8 -32.89 -1.90 -20.53
CA ILE A 8 -33.44 -2.29 -21.85
C ILE A 8 -32.57 -3.41 -22.39
N ASP A 9 -33.19 -4.48 -22.81
CA ASP A 9 -32.52 -5.58 -23.50
C ASP A 9 -32.33 -5.22 -24.97
N ASP A 10 -31.07 -5.07 -25.39
CA ASP A 10 -30.70 -4.62 -26.73
C ASP A 10 -31.10 -5.62 -27.85
N ILE A 11 -31.38 -6.89 -27.48
CA ILE A 11 -31.78 -7.93 -28.45
C ILE A 11 -33.27 -7.95 -28.64
N THR A 12 -34.02 -7.86 -27.54
CA THR A 12 -35.49 -8.02 -27.57
C THR A 12 -36.25 -6.71 -27.52
N GLY A 13 -35.58 -5.60 -27.17
CA GLY A 13 -36.20 -4.30 -26.89
C GLY A 13 -37.05 -4.29 -25.62
N GLY A 14 -37.11 -5.39 -24.90
CA GLY A 14 -37.84 -5.53 -23.64
C GLY A 14 -37.10 -4.95 -22.47
N VAL A 15 -37.77 -4.84 -21.31
CA VAL A 15 -37.16 -4.41 -20.04
C VAL A 15 -36.85 -5.64 -19.20
N LYS A 16 -35.65 -5.71 -18.69
CA LYS A 16 -35.19 -6.77 -17.77
C LYS A 16 -34.65 -6.20 -16.45
N GLU A 17 -34.85 -6.94 -15.38
CA GLU A 17 -34.21 -6.65 -14.10
C GLU A 17 -32.78 -7.15 -14.08
N VAL A 18 -31.83 -6.30 -13.68
CA VAL A 18 -30.42 -6.62 -13.60
C VAL A 18 -29.89 -6.23 -12.24
N ALA A 19 -29.09 -7.11 -11.63
CA ALA A 19 -28.40 -6.79 -10.39
C ALA A 19 -27.18 -5.89 -10.69
N PRO A 20 -26.89 -4.89 -9.84
CA PRO A 20 -25.65 -4.13 -9.93
C PRO A 20 -24.45 -5.05 -9.65
N VAL A 21 -23.28 -4.63 -10.08
CA VAL A 21 -22.03 -5.37 -9.87
C VAL A 21 -21.14 -4.64 -8.87
N SER A 22 -20.54 -5.39 -7.96
CA SER A 22 -19.61 -4.86 -6.96
C SER A 22 -18.14 -5.06 -7.34
N VAL A 23 -17.85 -5.80 -8.40
CA VAL A 23 -16.49 -6.06 -8.91
C VAL A 23 -16.51 -5.86 -10.43
N GLY A 24 -15.52 -5.14 -10.95
CA GLY A 24 -15.36 -4.95 -12.39
C GLY A 24 -14.73 -6.19 -13.05
N GLY A 25 -14.69 -6.17 -14.38
CA GLY A 25 -14.06 -7.21 -15.18
C GLY A 25 -14.97 -7.76 -16.27
N SER A 26 -14.53 -8.81 -16.94
CA SER A 26 -15.29 -9.46 -18.02
C SER A 26 -16.67 -9.92 -17.54
N GLY A 27 -17.71 -9.54 -18.29
CA GLY A 27 -19.12 -9.78 -17.94
C GLY A 27 -19.76 -8.70 -17.06
N SER A 28 -19.03 -7.64 -16.73
CA SER A 28 -19.56 -6.46 -16.02
C SER A 28 -19.89 -5.29 -16.97
N GLU A 29 -19.72 -5.48 -18.26
CA GLU A 29 -19.98 -4.47 -19.28
C GLU A 29 -21.47 -4.09 -19.25
N ASN A 30 -21.75 -2.79 -19.43
CA ASN A 30 -23.11 -2.22 -19.42
C ASN A 30 -23.89 -2.44 -18.11
N ARG A 31 -23.20 -2.73 -17.00
CA ARG A 31 -23.84 -2.84 -15.68
C ARG A 31 -23.57 -1.63 -14.81
N ILE A 32 -24.52 -1.33 -13.92
CA ILE A 32 -24.37 -0.26 -12.94
C ILE A 32 -23.47 -0.76 -11.79
N PRO A 33 -22.38 -0.04 -11.44
CA PRO A 33 -21.58 -0.35 -10.28
C PRO A 33 -22.37 -0.19 -8.98
N SER A 34 -22.11 -1.06 -8.00
CA SER A 34 -22.57 -0.90 -6.63
C SER A 34 -21.39 -0.75 -5.67
N LEU A 35 -21.64 -0.12 -4.55
CA LEU A 35 -20.67 -0.08 -3.45
C LEU A 35 -20.60 -1.46 -2.76
N ASP A 36 -19.43 -1.78 -2.20
CA ASP A 36 -19.27 -2.94 -1.33
C ASP A 36 -19.95 -2.73 0.03
N SER A 37 -19.84 -3.72 0.92
CA SER A 37 -20.38 -3.66 2.29
C SER A 37 -19.76 -2.56 3.15
N SER A 38 -18.63 -1.98 2.73
CA SER A 38 -17.94 -0.86 3.39
C SER A 38 -18.28 0.50 2.77
N GLY A 39 -19.22 0.54 1.79
CA GLY A 39 -19.62 1.74 1.08
C GLY A 39 -18.57 2.26 0.10
N ARG A 40 -17.75 1.40 -0.49
CA ARG A 40 -16.67 1.76 -1.42
C ARG A 40 -16.84 1.05 -2.76
N PHE A 41 -16.31 1.67 -3.81
CA PHE A 41 -16.12 1.00 -5.09
C PHE A 41 -14.93 0.04 -5.02
N ASP A 42 -15.08 -1.13 -5.61
CA ASP A 42 -13.95 -2.05 -5.83
C ASP A 42 -12.91 -1.41 -6.76
N SER A 43 -11.63 -1.65 -6.48
CA SER A 43 -10.52 -1.07 -7.26
C SER A 43 -10.54 -1.48 -8.74
N SER A 44 -11.12 -2.64 -9.07
CA SER A 44 -11.29 -3.10 -10.46
C SER A 44 -12.27 -2.26 -11.28
N MET A 45 -13.08 -1.42 -10.63
CA MET A 45 -14.01 -0.47 -11.28
C MET A 45 -13.38 0.90 -11.52
N MET A 46 -12.18 1.15 -10.99
CA MET A 46 -11.48 2.42 -11.16
C MET A 46 -10.67 2.42 -12.46
N PRO A 47 -10.55 3.58 -13.13
CA PRO A 47 -9.63 3.72 -14.25
C PRO A 47 -8.20 3.32 -13.88
N VAL A 48 -7.48 2.75 -14.82
CA VAL A 48 -6.06 2.41 -14.64
C VAL A 48 -5.28 3.68 -14.26
N GLY A 49 -4.54 3.60 -13.15
CA GLY A 49 -3.74 4.72 -12.61
C GLY A 49 -4.46 5.58 -11.56
N VAL A 50 -5.71 5.30 -11.22
CA VAL A 50 -6.44 6.01 -10.14
C VAL A 50 -6.34 5.29 -8.78
N SER A 51 -6.01 4.00 -8.77
CA SER A 51 -5.78 3.26 -7.53
C SER A 51 -4.37 3.55 -6.97
N PRO A 52 -4.19 3.54 -5.64
CA PRO A 52 -2.86 3.57 -5.05
C PRO A 52 -1.99 2.46 -5.65
N GLU A 53 -0.72 2.78 -5.92
CA GLU A 53 0.22 1.77 -6.41
C GLU A 53 0.53 0.78 -5.27
N VAL A 54 -0.07 -0.40 -5.36
CA VAL A 54 0.05 -1.45 -4.33
C VAL A 54 0.45 -2.78 -4.95
N LYS A 55 1.16 -3.59 -4.17
CA LYS A 55 1.46 -4.98 -4.52
C LYS A 55 1.34 -5.86 -3.29
N THR A 56 0.73 -7.04 -3.46
CA THR A 56 0.64 -8.04 -2.40
C THR A 56 1.72 -9.11 -2.60
N GLY A 57 2.36 -9.52 -1.50
CA GLY A 57 3.30 -10.62 -1.43
C GLY A 57 3.18 -11.35 -0.11
N ASN A 58 3.74 -12.56 0.00
CA ASN A 58 3.74 -13.29 1.27
C ASN A 58 4.85 -12.78 2.18
N ALA A 59 4.55 -12.62 3.45
CA ALA A 59 5.51 -12.16 4.45
C ALA A 59 6.61 -13.21 4.68
N PHE A 60 7.87 -12.82 4.51
CA PHE A 60 9.05 -13.66 4.82
C PHE A 60 9.26 -13.80 6.33
N GLU A 61 8.90 -12.78 7.07
CA GLU A 61 9.01 -12.68 8.53
C GLU A 61 7.74 -12.00 9.08
N SER A 62 7.57 -11.94 10.40
CA SER A 62 6.46 -11.20 11.00
C SER A 62 6.58 -9.72 10.68
N ILE A 63 5.58 -9.18 9.99
CA ILE A 63 5.49 -7.77 9.58
C ILE A 63 4.35 -7.12 10.36
N THR A 64 4.60 -5.92 10.84
CA THR A 64 3.59 -5.07 11.47
C THR A 64 3.08 -4.05 10.45
N ALA A 65 1.82 -3.67 10.52
CA ALA A 65 1.32 -2.57 9.69
C ALA A 65 2.18 -1.32 9.88
N LYS A 66 2.48 -0.63 8.77
CA LYS A 66 3.35 0.57 8.69
C LYS A 66 4.86 0.29 8.70
N ASP A 67 5.30 -0.97 8.87
CA ASP A 67 6.71 -1.30 8.68
C ASP A 67 7.15 -0.94 7.25
N LEU A 68 8.32 -0.34 7.13
CA LEU A 68 9.00 -0.16 5.85
C LEU A 68 9.53 -1.52 5.36
N VAL A 69 9.20 -1.86 4.12
CA VAL A 69 9.43 -3.20 3.58
C VAL A 69 10.06 -3.18 2.18
N TYR A 70 10.58 -4.33 1.78
CA TYR A 70 11.09 -4.57 0.43
C TYR A 70 10.67 -5.96 -0.07
N PHE A 71 10.64 -6.15 -1.39
CA PHE A 71 10.44 -7.45 -2.01
C PHE A 71 11.79 -8.13 -2.21
N LYS A 72 11.89 -9.37 -1.76
CA LYS A 72 13.02 -10.25 -2.03
C LYS A 72 12.95 -10.80 -3.45
N SER A 73 14.03 -11.40 -3.91
CA SER A 73 14.12 -12.00 -5.26
C SER A 73 13.14 -13.16 -5.49
N ASP A 74 12.69 -13.80 -4.42
CA ASP A 74 11.67 -14.87 -4.44
C ASP A 74 10.23 -14.33 -4.43
N GLY A 75 10.06 -13.00 -4.43
CA GLY A 75 8.75 -12.33 -4.40
C GLY A 75 8.14 -12.22 -3.00
N THR A 76 8.78 -12.73 -1.95
CA THR A 76 8.33 -12.51 -0.57
C THR A 76 8.68 -11.12 -0.07
N VAL A 77 7.98 -10.66 0.98
CA VAL A 77 8.14 -9.34 1.57
C VAL A 77 8.86 -9.45 2.89
N ALA A 78 9.91 -8.64 3.08
CA ALA A 78 10.68 -8.58 4.31
C ALA A 78 10.82 -7.13 4.79
N LYS A 79 11.15 -6.93 6.08
CA LYS A 79 11.39 -5.61 6.65
C LYS A 79 12.65 -4.99 6.08
N ALA A 80 12.54 -3.77 5.62
CA ALA A 80 13.71 -2.96 5.30
C ALA A 80 14.47 -2.58 6.57
N SER A 81 15.75 -2.32 6.46
CA SER A 81 16.57 -1.94 7.62
C SER A 81 17.76 -1.11 7.20
N ASN A 82 18.07 -0.09 7.98
CA ASN A 82 19.27 0.73 7.82
C ASN A 82 20.54 0.10 8.43
N ALA A 83 20.42 -1.03 9.10
CA ALA A 83 21.56 -1.74 9.71
C ALA A 83 22.50 -2.32 8.65
N SER A 84 23.70 -2.71 9.07
CA SER A 84 24.66 -3.43 8.22
C SER A 84 24.03 -4.69 7.63
N GLY A 85 24.14 -4.87 6.31
CA GLY A 85 23.49 -5.97 5.60
C GLY A 85 21.99 -5.79 5.38
N GLY A 86 21.40 -4.67 5.79
CA GLY A 86 20.00 -4.34 5.56
C GLY A 86 19.71 -4.04 4.11
N HIS A 87 18.42 -3.81 3.83
CA HIS A 87 17.90 -3.50 2.51
C HIS A 87 17.13 -2.19 2.53
N TYR A 88 17.18 -1.44 1.43
CA TYR A 88 16.39 -0.23 1.25
C TYR A 88 14.89 -0.55 1.22
N ALA A 89 14.10 0.34 1.79
CA ALA A 89 12.65 0.28 1.66
C ALA A 89 12.22 0.53 0.21
N GLN A 90 11.28 -0.27 -0.25
CA GLN A 90 10.60 -0.08 -1.53
C GLN A 90 9.18 0.47 -1.31
N GLY A 91 8.60 0.20 -0.16
CA GLY A 91 7.27 0.63 0.23
C GLY A 91 7.04 0.41 1.72
N TRP A 92 5.79 0.48 2.14
CA TRP A 92 5.38 0.24 3.51
C TRP A 92 4.17 -0.71 3.59
N ALA A 93 4.09 -1.49 4.65
CA ALA A 93 3.06 -2.50 4.84
C ALA A 93 1.73 -1.88 5.27
N ALA A 94 0.67 -2.04 4.47
CA ALA A 94 -0.67 -1.56 4.78
C ALA A 94 -1.33 -2.35 5.91
N ASN A 95 -0.97 -3.63 6.06
CA ASN A 95 -1.48 -4.52 7.08
C ASN A 95 -0.35 -5.31 7.73
N GLY A 96 -0.59 -5.79 8.96
CA GLY A 96 0.29 -6.76 9.59
C GLY A 96 0.10 -8.16 8.99
N ALA A 97 1.17 -8.96 8.99
CA ALA A 97 1.13 -10.34 8.51
C ALA A 97 2.13 -11.22 9.27
N SER A 98 1.71 -12.42 9.63
CA SER A 98 2.61 -13.49 10.09
C SER A 98 3.34 -14.11 8.92
N VAL A 99 4.42 -14.85 9.20
CA VAL A 99 5.21 -15.56 8.17
C VAL A 99 4.30 -16.36 7.23
N GLY A 100 4.49 -16.20 5.92
CA GLY A 100 3.74 -16.88 4.87
C GLY A 100 2.35 -16.29 4.59
N GLN A 101 1.86 -15.33 5.39
CA GLN A 101 0.58 -14.67 5.15
C GLN A 101 0.72 -13.47 4.21
N PRO A 102 -0.35 -13.11 3.48
CA PRO A 102 -0.32 -12.00 2.54
C PRO A 102 -0.18 -10.65 3.25
N VAL A 103 0.73 -9.83 2.76
CA VAL A 103 0.91 -8.43 3.14
C VAL A 103 0.78 -7.55 1.90
N THR A 104 0.00 -6.49 2.02
CA THR A 104 -0.15 -5.47 0.97
C THR A 104 0.86 -4.36 1.21
N VAL A 105 1.66 -4.07 0.20
CA VAL A 105 2.70 -3.04 0.21
C VAL A 105 2.22 -1.85 -0.62
N ASN A 106 2.20 -0.68 -0.01
CA ASN A 106 1.99 0.60 -0.69
C ASN A 106 3.36 1.17 -1.11
N PHE A 107 3.47 1.62 -2.35
CA PHE A 107 4.68 2.27 -2.87
C PHE A 107 4.67 3.78 -2.71
N GLU A 108 3.50 4.35 -2.45
CA GLU A 108 3.24 5.76 -2.20
C GLU A 108 2.19 5.92 -1.09
N ALA A 109 1.63 7.08 -0.93
CA ALA A 109 0.60 7.47 0.03
C ALA A 109 1.12 7.84 1.43
N THR A 110 0.23 8.46 2.20
CA THR A 110 0.50 8.90 3.57
C THR A 110 0.38 7.72 4.55
N ILE A 111 1.40 7.54 5.37
CA ILE A 111 1.37 6.61 6.49
C ILE A 111 0.75 7.34 7.67
N THR A 112 -0.37 6.84 8.18
CA THR A 112 -1.13 7.45 9.28
C THR A 112 -1.03 6.63 10.56
N GLY A 113 -1.34 7.26 11.72
CA GLY A 113 -1.39 6.60 13.03
C GLY A 113 0.00 6.19 13.54
N LEU A 114 1.03 6.93 13.20
CA LEU A 114 2.33 6.92 13.86
C LEU A 114 2.26 7.73 15.16
N SER A 115 3.37 7.95 15.83
CA SER A 115 3.46 8.79 17.03
C SER A 115 4.85 9.39 17.22
N GLY A 116 4.91 10.51 17.94
CA GLY A 116 6.18 11.10 18.36
C GLY A 116 6.99 11.77 17.25
N LEU A 117 6.36 12.08 16.11
CA LEU A 117 7.02 12.78 15.03
C LEU A 117 7.02 14.31 15.28
N THR A 118 8.09 14.96 14.83
CA THR A 118 8.14 16.43 14.71
C THR A 118 7.63 16.78 13.31
N PRO A 119 6.54 17.56 13.17
CA PRO A 119 6.08 18.02 11.86
C PRO A 119 7.18 18.74 11.08
N GLU A 120 7.12 18.65 9.74
CA GLU A 120 8.14 19.17 8.80
C GLU A 120 9.52 18.46 8.90
N GLY A 121 9.67 17.54 9.85
CA GLY A 121 10.89 16.75 10.01
C GLY A 121 11.03 15.70 8.93
N ARG A 122 12.24 15.55 8.38
CA ARG A 122 12.57 14.45 7.45
C ARG A 122 12.49 13.11 8.15
N CYS A 123 11.99 12.13 7.44
CA CYS A 123 11.86 10.76 7.91
C CYS A 123 12.81 9.84 7.13
N PHE A 124 13.44 8.93 7.86
CA PHE A 124 14.45 8.03 7.33
C PHE A 124 14.12 6.58 7.66
N LEU A 125 14.68 5.66 6.87
CA LEU A 125 14.66 4.24 7.19
C LEU A 125 15.41 4.00 8.49
N GLY A 126 14.74 3.39 9.45
CA GLY A 126 15.29 2.90 10.72
C GLY A 126 15.62 1.41 10.68
N PRO A 127 15.94 0.82 11.84
CA PRO A 127 16.14 -0.63 11.95
C PRO A 127 14.81 -1.38 11.85
N ALA A 128 14.84 -2.59 11.26
CA ALA A 128 13.72 -3.55 11.26
C ALA A 128 12.37 -2.96 10.84
N GLY A 129 12.33 -2.19 9.77
CA GLY A 129 11.09 -1.60 9.23
C GLY A 129 10.67 -0.28 9.87
N ALA A 130 11.36 0.21 10.88
CA ALA A 130 10.98 1.43 11.59
C ALA A 130 11.20 2.69 10.73
N ILE A 131 10.39 3.71 11.02
CA ILE A 131 10.58 5.09 10.55
C ILE A 131 11.25 5.88 11.68
N THR A 132 12.26 6.66 11.36
CA THR A 132 12.98 7.52 12.33
C THR A 132 13.20 8.92 11.75
N GLN A 133 13.27 9.93 12.60
CA GLN A 133 13.72 11.28 12.24
C GLN A 133 15.19 11.52 12.59
N THR A 134 15.84 10.52 13.16
CA THR A 134 17.27 10.57 13.49
C THR A 134 18.05 9.79 12.44
N VAL A 135 19.04 10.45 11.85
CA VAL A 135 19.96 9.79 10.91
C VAL A 135 20.97 8.94 11.70
N VAL A 136 21.00 7.64 11.45
CA VAL A 136 22.04 6.76 11.99
C VAL A 136 23.31 6.92 11.16
N ILE A 137 24.41 7.31 11.82
CA ILE A 137 25.71 7.49 11.22
C ILE A 137 26.63 6.38 11.75
N GLY A 138 26.93 5.40 10.90
CA GLY A 138 27.83 4.29 11.24
C GLY A 138 28.39 3.63 10.00
N ALA A 139 29.51 2.93 10.15
CA ALA A 139 30.08 2.15 9.06
C ALA A 139 29.10 1.05 8.61
N ASN A 140 29.03 0.80 7.32
CA ASN A 140 28.14 -0.18 6.69
C ASN A 140 26.62 0.03 6.91
N THR A 141 26.19 1.21 7.40
CA THR A 141 24.77 1.53 7.53
C THR A 141 24.20 2.06 6.23
N LEU A 142 22.89 1.86 6.04
CA LEU A 142 22.16 2.41 4.91
C LEU A 142 21.52 3.74 5.30
N TYR A 143 21.63 4.71 4.42
CA TYR A 143 20.90 5.96 4.50
C TYR A 143 19.83 5.96 3.41
N GLN A 144 18.59 6.14 3.81
CA GLN A 144 17.48 6.36 2.89
C GLN A 144 16.49 7.32 3.54
N GLU A 145 16.23 8.44 2.87
CA GLU A 145 15.12 9.31 3.20
C GLU A 145 13.84 8.70 2.62
N VAL A 146 12.80 8.57 3.44
CA VAL A 146 11.55 7.89 3.09
C VAL A 146 10.34 8.83 3.12
N GLY A 147 10.55 10.09 3.40
CA GLY A 147 9.50 11.10 3.37
C GLY A 147 9.66 12.19 4.40
N MET A 148 8.56 12.89 4.64
CA MET A 148 8.47 14.02 5.57
C MET A 148 7.25 13.84 6.49
N ALA A 149 7.40 14.15 7.76
CA ALA A 149 6.29 14.20 8.70
C ALA A 149 5.40 15.42 8.41
N ILE A 150 4.13 15.19 8.10
CA ILE A 150 3.13 16.23 7.88
C ILE A 150 2.35 16.58 9.15
N SER A 151 2.42 15.69 10.14
CA SER A 151 1.89 15.90 11.49
C SER A 151 2.69 15.07 12.52
N ALA A 152 2.32 15.15 13.79
CA ALA A 152 2.92 14.30 14.82
C ALA A 152 2.61 12.80 14.66
N THR A 153 1.70 12.45 13.76
CA THR A 153 1.19 11.09 13.58
C THR A 153 1.18 10.61 12.13
N GLU A 154 1.66 11.43 11.18
CA GLU A 154 1.56 11.14 9.76
C GLU A 154 2.84 11.47 9.01
N VAL A 155 3.22 10.60 8.09
CA VAL A 155 4.35 10.76 7.17
C VAL A 155 3.86 10.66 5.73
N GLN A 156 4.14 11.67 4.93
CA GLN A 156 4.03 11.54 3.49
C GLN A 156 5.20 10.69 3.00
N PHE A 157 4.92 9.43 2.67
CA PHE A 157 5.92 8.50 2.17
C PHE A 157 6.30 8.84 0.74
N THR A 158 7.60 8.81 0.45
CA THR A 158 8.15 8.90 -0.90
C THR A 158 9.33 7.93 -1.04
N ASN A 159 9.37 7.23 -2.15
CA ASN A 159 10.46 6.30 -2.47
C ASN A 159 11.57 6.96 -3.34
N ALA A 160 11.44 8.26 -3.60
CA ALA A 160 12.35 9.03 -4.46
C ALA A 160 13.56 9.62 -3.73
N GLY A 161 13.65 9.46 -2.41
CA GLY A 161 14.74 10.00 -1.60
C GLY A 161 16.11 9.37 -1.90
N PRO A 162 17.20 10.06 -1.56
CA PRO A 162 18.56 9.56 -1.78
C PRO A 162 18.80 8.26 -1.00
N ARG A 163 19.52 7.33 -1.64
CA ARG A 163 19.91 6.03 -1.08
C ARG A 163 21.42 5.94 -1.09
N ILE A 164 22.03 5.84 0.09
CA ILE A 164 23.48 5.81 0.24
C ILE A 164 23.85 4.64 1.17
N LYS A 165 24.78 3.81 0.72
CA LYS A 165 25.47 2.85 1.59
C LYS A 165 26.77 3.49 2.05
N ARG A 166 26.95 3.59 3.34
CA ARG A 166 28.19 4.12 3.93
C ARG A 166 29.26 3.04 3.97
N ALA A 167 30.47 3.44 3.66
CA ALA A 167 31.65 2.58 3.77
C ALA A 167 32.09 2.43 5.23
#